data_21904da0e180da3411fff710963a56e4
#
_entry.id   21904da0e180da3411fff710963a56e4
#
_cell.length_a   1.000
_cell.length_b   1.000
_cell.length_c   1.000
_cell.angle_alpha   90.00
_cell.angle_beta   90.00
_cell.angle_gamma   90.00
#
_symmetry.space_group_name_H-M   'P 1'
#
loop_
_entity.id
_entity.type
_entity.pdbx_description
1 polymer ?
#
loop_
_entity_poly.entity_id
_entity_poly.type
_entity_poly.pdbx_seq_one_letter_code
_entity_poly.pdbx_strand_id
1 'polypeptide(L)'
;MYLADYHIHSSCSPDGHVTMAELAREGIARGLDELCFTDHVDTIQWGTTQLRTDSFDWVKARQQYADAVAQYGQRIQLSAELGEAYLSFDCAARLMQGAPPLDFIIGSVHMTRDENGWFDLFYIAGDRDDAYYHAVIDAYLEEELKLAQWGQFSVLGHLTLPVRCINEMRHKAISFQPHMAQIEEILRTIIPKGIGIECNTNRGNTPLPDADILKLYRSLGGEIITLGSDAHVTNHLGCAIPARQELLRDCGFRYFTTFDRMKPSFQVL
;
A
#
# COMPACT_ATOMS: atom_id res chain seq x y z
N MET A 1 -17.13 -16.53 0.80
CA MET A 1 -16.44 -15.22 0.76
C MET A 1 -15.00 -15.52 0.40
N TYR A 2 -14.46 -14.91 -0.65
CA TYR A 2 -13.04 -15.05 -1.03
C TYR A 2 -12.22 -14.07 -0.21
N LEU A 3 -11.20 -14.52 0.51
CA LEU A 3 -10.38 -13.69 1.39
C LEU A 3 -8.96 -13.59 0.80
N ALA A 4 -8.58 -12.42 0.33
CA ALA A 4 -7.26 -12.14 -0.20
C ALA A 4 -6.60 -10.98 0.54
N ASP A 5 -5.33 -11.11 0.88
CA ASP A 5 -4.52 -10.08 1.50
C ASP A 5 -3.41 -9.66 0.54
N TYR A 6 -3.52 -8.43 0.01
CA TYR A 6 -2.68 -7.90 -1.06
C TYR A 6 -1.62 -6.90 -0.56
N HIS A 7 -1.32 -6.93 0.76
CA HIS A 7 -0.27 -6.09 1.34
C HIS A 7 0.36 -6.80 2.54
N ILE A 8 1.43 -7.56 2.27
CA ILE A 8 2.11 -8.41 3.26
C ILE A 8 3.62 -8.26 3.10
N HIS A 9 4.32 -8.03 4.21
CA HIS A 9 5.78 -7.91 4.26
C HIS A 9 6.42 -9.13 4.90
N SER A 10 7.41 -9.68 4.20
CA SER A 10 8.21 -10.80 4.69
C SER A 10 9.57 -10.32 5.22
N SER A 11 10.43 -11.27 5.57
CA SER A 11 11.82 -10.98 5.92
C SER A 11 12.68 -10.48 4.73
N CYS A 12 12.07 -10.23 3.56
CA CYS A 12 12.71 -9.50 2.46
C CYS A 12 12.58 -7.98 2.62
N SER A 13 11.60 -7.51 3.38
CA SER A 13 11.52 -6.11 3.84
C SER A 13 12.48 -5.85 5.01
N PRO A 14 13.02 -4.63 5.15
CA PRO A 14 13.95 -4.30 6.23
C PRO A 14 13.33 -4.38 7.63
N ASP A 15 12.02 -4.22 7.74
CA ASP A 15 11.20 -4.28 8.96
C ASP A 15 10.36 -5.56 9.10
N GLY A 16 10.46 -6.48 8.14
CA GLY A 16 9.86 -7.79 8.20
C GLY A 16 10.81 -8.84 8.76
N HIS A 17 10.31 -9.77 9.58
CA HIS A 17 11.15 -10.76 10.27
C HIS A 17 10.71 -12.21 10.04
N VAL A 18 9.60 -12.43 9.34
CA VAL A 18 9.00 -13.74 9.12
C VAL A 18 9.11 -14.13 7.64
N THR A 19 9.42 -15.37 7.34
CA THR A 19 9.54 -15.83 5.95
C THR A 19 8.18 -15.90 5.25
N MET A 20 8.17 -15.81 3.91
CA MET A 20 6.95 -15.93 3.11
C MET A 20 6.23 -17.27 3.37
N ALA A 21 6.98 -18.37 3.53
CA ALA A 21 6.38 -19.70 3.81
C ALA A 21 5.70 -19.76 5.18
N GLU A 22 6.28 -19.12 6.20
CA GLU A 22 5.69 -19.07 7.54
C GLU A 22 4.46 -18.17 7.57
N LEU A 23 4.51 -17.02 6.91
CA LEU A 23 3.36 -16.11 6.76
C LEU A 23 2.24 -16.80 5.95
N ALA A 24 2.58 -17.50 4.87
CA ALA A 24 1.60 -18.25 4.07
C ALA A 24 0.91 -19.34 4.90
N ARG A 25 1.67 -20.12 5.67
CA ARG A 25 1.11 -21.13 6.58
C ARG A 25 0.07 -20.52 7.52
N GLU A 26 0.44 -19.43 8.15
CA GLU A 26 -0.43 -18.76 9.13
C GLU A 26 -1.65 -18.11 8.48
N GLY A 27 -1.48 -17.43 7.35
CA GLY A 27 -2.59 -16.80 6.62
C GLY A 27 -3.61 -17.82 6.13
N ILE A 28 -3.15 -18.94 5.57
CA ILE A 28 -4.01 -20.05 5.14
C ILE A 28 -4.74 -20.69 6.34
N ALA A 29 -4.04 -20.86 7.47
CA ALA A 29 -4.66 -21.37 8.70
C ALA A 29 -5.76 -20.43 9.23
N ARG A 30 -5.68 -19.12 8.95
CA ARG A 30 -6.70 -18.12 9.25
C ARG A 30 -7.82 -18.02 8.20
N GLY A 31 -7.73 -18.82 7.13
CA GLY A 31 -8.74 -18.88 6.07
C GLY A 31 -8.52 -17.92 4.91
N LEU A 32 -7.33 -17.34 4.74
CA LEU A 32 -7.01 -16.60 3.53
C LEU A 32 -6.93 -17.55 2.34
N ASP A 33 -7.61 -17.19 1.26
CA ASP A 33 -7.59 -17.91 -0.01
C ASP A 33 -6.37 -17.53 -0.84
N GLU A 34 -5.90 -16.28 -0.72
CA GLU A 34 -4.79 -15.73 -1.48
C GLU A 34 -3.96 -14.74 -0.65
N LEU A 35 -2.64 -14.81 -0.80
CA LEU A 35 -1.67 -13.94 -0.13
C LEU A 35 -0.71 -13.34 -1.17
N CYS A 36 -0.61 -12.02 -1.21
CA CYS A 36 0.29 -11.30 -2.09
C CYS A 36 1.41 -10.65 -1.27
N PHE A 37 2.64 -11.12 -1.47
CA PHE A 37 3.82 -10.57 -0.79
C PHE A 37 4.31 -9.34 -1.53
N THR A 38 4.34 -8.22 -0.84
CA THR A 38 4.63 -6.88 -1.36
C THR A 38 5.76 -6.23 -0.57
N ASP A 39 6.89 -6.93 -0.47
CA ASP A 39 8.03 -6.44 0.28
C ASP A 39 8.51 -5.07 -0.23
N HIS A 40 9.02 -4.24 0.68
CA HIS A 40 9.51 -2.89 0.40
C HIS A 40 10.63 -2.84 -0.64
N VAL A 41 10.38 -2.16 -1.74
CA VAL A 41 11.37 -1.79 -2.76
C VAL A 41 11.48 -0.26 -2.79
N ASP A 42 12.10 0.29 -1.75
CA ASP A 42 12.17 1.73 -1.57
C ASP A 42 13.30 2.36 -2.36
N THR A 43 13.05 3.53 -2.94
CA THR A 43 14.07 4.32 -3.65
C THR A 43 15.03 5.03 -2.73
N ILE A 44 14.74 5.07 -1.43
CA ILE A 44 15.61 5.59 -0.38
C ILE A 44 16.28 4.47 0.41
N GLN A 45 17.39 4.76 0.99
CA GLN A 45 18.05 3.87 1.96
C GLN A 45 17.26 3.90 3.27
N TRP A 46 16.86 2.74 3.78
CA TRP A 46 16.07 2.59 4.98
C TRP A 46 16.61 3.41 6.17
N GLY A 47 15.71 4.13 6.83
CA GLY A 47 16.03 4.99 7.97
C GLY A 47 16.79 6.27 7.61
N THR A 48 16.87 6.62 6.33
CA THR A 48 17.51 7.85 5.84
C THR A 48 16.63 8.58 4.84
N THR A 49 17.10 9.76 4.38
CA THR A 49 16.49 10.51 3.26
C THR A 49 17.33 10.42 1.98
N GLN A 50 18.32 9.52 1.94
CA GLN A 50 19.25 9.39 0.82
C GLN A 50 18.73 8.37 -0.19
N LEU A 51 18.92 8.68 -1.47
CA LEU A 51 18.59 7.73 -2.54
C LEU A 51 19.43 6.46 -2.41
N ARG A 52 18.79 5.34 -2.66
CA ARG A 52 19.40 4.02 -2.63
C ARG A 52 20.37 3.84 -3.78
N THR A 53 21.57 3.35 -3.49
CA THR A 53 22.61 3.07 -4.47
C THR A 53 22.76 1.58 -4.78
N ASP A 54 22.36 0.71 -3.86
CA ASP A 54 22.33 -0.75 -4.02
C ASP A 54 21.05 -1.22 -4.75
N SER A 55 20.96 -2.51 -5.02
CA SER A 55 19.78 -3.17 -5.58
C SER A 55 18.94 -3.80 -4.47
N PHE A 56 17.66 -4.01 -4.74
CA PHE A 56 16.84 -4.91 -3.91
C PHE A 56 17.27 -6.37 -4.12
N ASP A 57 17.23 -7.17 -3.06
CA ASP A 57 17.63 -8.58 -3.13
C ASP A 57 16.52 -9.47 -3.73
N TRP A 58 16.33 -9.33 -5.05
CA TRP A 58 15.38 -10.16 -5.80
C TRP A 58 15.73 -11.65 -5.78
N VAL A 59 16.99 -12.02 -5.48
CA VAL A 59 17.40 -13.44 -5.38
C VAL A 59 16.78 -14.04 -4.12
N LYS A 60 16.88 -13.36 -2.99
CA LYS A 60 16.26 -13.77 -1.72
C LYS A 60 14.72 -13.83 -1.85
N ALA A 61 14.11 -12.79 -2.43
CA ALA A 61 12.65 -12.74 -2.61
C ALA A 61 12.15 -13.91 -3.48
N ARG A 62 12.80 -14.19 -4.61
CA ARG A 62 12.46 -15.33 -5.47
C ARG A 62 12.60 -16.67 -4.78
N GLN A 63 13.65 -16.84 -3.97
CA GLN A 63 13.84 -18.09 -3.24
C GLN A 63 12.73 -18.31 -2.22
N GLN A 64 12.42 -17.30 -1.40
CA GLN A 64 11.32 -17.38 -0.43
C GLN A 64 9.96 -17.64 -1.10
N TYR A 65 9.71 -16.95 -2.23
CA TYR A 65 8.50 -17.18 -3.03
C TYR A 65 8.42 -18.62 -3.53
N ALA A 66 9.51 -19.15 -4.11
CA ALA A 66 9.54 -20.52 -4.61
C ALA A 66 9.29 -21.54 -3.48
N ASP A 67 9.86 -21.32 -2.30
CA ASP A 67 9.66 -22.16 -1.12
C ASP A 67 8.20 -22.14 -0.63
N ALA A 68 7.57 -20.96 -0.65
CA ALA A 68 6.16 -20.79 -0.29
C ALA A 68 5.22 -21.45 -1.33
N VAL A 69 5.46 -21.23 -2.63
CA VAL A 69 4.67 -21.83 -3.72
C VAL A 69 4.79 -23.35 -3.73
N ALA A 70 5.97 -23.92 -3.46
CA ALA A 70 6.17 -25.37 -3.39
C ALA A 70 5.29 -26.04 -2.31
N GLN A 71 4.94 -25.29 -1.26
CA GLN A 71 4.12 -25.78 -0.14
C GLN A 71 2.64 -25.45 -0.30
N TYR A 72 2.29 -24.27 -0.86
CA TYR A 72 0.94 -23.73 -0.82
C TYR A 72 0.34 -23.42 -2.21
N GLY A 73 1.13 -23.60 -3.27
CA GLY A 73 0.68 -23.49 -4.65
C GLY A 73 0.29 -22.07 -5.06
N GLN A 74 -0.73 -22.00 -5.91
CA GLN A 74 -1.19 -20.76 -6.57
C GLN A 74 -1.89 -19.74 -5.63
N ARG A 75 -1.95 -20.02 -4.34
CA ARG A 75 -2.45 -19.07 -3.34
C ARG A 75 -1.46 -17.95 -3.02
N ILE A 76 -0.24 -18.07 -3.52
CA ILE A 76 0.86 -17.15 -3.22
C ILE A 76 1.19 -16.34 -4.46
N GLN A 77 1.17 -15.03 -4.32
CA GLN A 77 1.56 -14.07 -5.34
C GLN A 77 2.86 -13.36 -4.93
N LEU A 78 3.70 -13.03 -5.92
CA LEU A 78 4.92 -12.25 -5.70
C LEU A 78 4.78 -10.87 -6.30
N SER A 79 5.01 -9.87 -5.48
CA SER A 79 4.77 -8.48 -5.81
C SER A 79 5.79 -7.57 -5.13
N ALA A 80 5.56 -6.27 -5.17
CA ALA A 80 6.39 -5.29 -4.50
C ALA A 80 5.54 -4.12 -3.99
N GLU A 81 5.92 -3.54 -2.87
CA GLU A 81 5.56 -2.19 -2.52
C GLU A 81 6.72 -1.26 -2.92
N LEU A 82 6.49 -0.47 -3.97
CA LEU A 82 7.45 0.48 -4.50
C LEU A 82 7.32 1.81 -3.78
N GLY A 83 8.18 2.00 -2.77
CA GLY A 83 8.19 3.21 -1.95
C GLY A 83 9.01 4.34 -2.55
N GLU A 84 8.54 5.57 -2.34
CA GLU A 84 9.21 6.85 -2.64
C GLU A 84 9.69 7.01 -4.10
N ALA A 85 9.04 6.36 -5.07
CA ALA A 85 9.43 6.49 -6.49
C ALA A 85 9.42 7.95 -6.97
N TYR A 86 8.56 8.79 -6.41
CA TYR A 86 8.45 10.22 -6.72
C TYR A 86 9.72 11.03 -6.40
N LEU A 87 10.60 10.53 -5.53
CA LEU A 87 11.90 11.16 -5.26
C LEU A 87 12.91 10.91 -6.38
N SER A 88 12.83 9.76 -7.07
CA SER A 88 13.65 9.44 -8.24
C SER A 88 13.06 8.29 -9.04
N PHE A 89 12.34 8.62 -10.12
CA PHE A 89 11.80 7.61 -11.04
C PHE A 89 12.89 6.76 -11.70
N ASP A 90 14.07 7.33 -11.94
CA ASP A 90 15.23 6.57 -12.48
C ASP A 90 15.74 5.53 -11.48
N CYS A 91 15.78 5.88 -10.19
CA CYS A 91 16.13 4.93 -9.13
C CYS A 91 15.07 3.81 -9.03
N ALA A 92 13.79 4.15 -9.04
CA ALA A 92 12.71 3.19 -9.04
C ALA A 92 12.81 2.22 -10.23
N ALA A 93 12.99 2.75 -11.45
CA ALA A 93 13.17 1.94 -12.66
C ALA A 93 14.38 1.01 -12.55
N ARG A 94 15.52 1.48 -12.02
CA ARG A 94 16.73 0.68 -11.79
C ARG A 94 16.48 -0.46 -10.79
N LEU A 95 15.79 -0.20 -9.69
CA LEU A 95 15.49 -1.21 -8.68
C LEU A 95 14.56 -2.30 -9.24
N MET A 96 13.63 -1.92 -10.10
CA MET A 96 12.69 -2.84 -10.71
C MET A 96 13.28 -3.63 -11.89
N GLN A 97 14.41 -3.23 -12.48
CA GLN A 97 15.05 -3.96 -13.59
C GLN A 97 15.44 -5.40 -13.24
N GLY A 98 15.77 -5.66 -11.97
CA GLY A 98 16.14 -7.00 -11.50
C GLY A 98 14.95 -7.86 -11.06
N ALA A 99 13.74 -7.31 -11.07
CA ALA A 99 12.55 -8.01 -10.60
C ALA A 99 12.23 -9.24 -11.47
N PRO A 100 11.81 -10.37 -10.88
CA PRO A 100 11.16 -11.42 -11.63
C PRO A 100 9.81 -10.92 -12.18
N PRO A 101 9.11 -11.70 -13.02
CA PRO A 101 7.73 -11.39 -13.32
C PRO A 101 6.91 -11.24 -12.03
N LEU A 102 6.37 -10.05 -11.81
CA LEU A 102 5.54 -9.74 -10.66
C LEU A 102 4.06 -9.85 -11.03
N ASP A 103 3.23 -10.15 -10.02
CA ASP A 103 1.79 -10.23 -10.19
C ASP A 103 1.11 -8.87 -10.00
N PHE A 104 1.73 -7.98 -9.19
CA PHE A 104 1.13 -6.74 -8.73
C PHE A 104 2.22 -5.77 -8.24
N ILE A 105 1.93 -4.47 -8.20
CA ILE A 105 2.82 -3.46 -7.61
C ILE A 105 1.96 -2.43 -6.88
N ILE A 106 2.28 -2.18 -5.62
CA ILE A 106 1.76 -1.04 -4.87
C ILE A 106 2.71 0.14 -5.08
N GLY A 107 2.20 1.31 -5.39
CA GLY A 107 2.97 2.56 -5.34
C GLY A 107 2.66 3.30 -4.05
N SER A 108 3.67 3.62 -3.24
CA SER A 108 3.47 4.14 -1.89
C SER A 108 4.29 5.40 -1.61
N VAL A 109 3.71 6.26 -0.77
CA VAL A 109 4.33 7.44 -0.21
C VAL A 109 4.43 7.25 1.31
N HIS A 110 5.64 7.16 1.84
CA HIS A 110 5.90 7.10 3.28
C HIS A 110 6.57 8.37 3.79
N MET A 111 7.27 9.07 2.90
CA MET A 111 7.97 10.30 3.24
C MET A 111 7.23 11.54 2.76
N THR A 112 7.32 12.57 3.55
CA THR A 112 6.83 13.90 3.25
C THR A 112 7.85 14.93 3.68
N ARG A 113 7.49 16.23 3.65
CA ARG A 113 8.38 17.31 4.05
C ARG A 113 7.67 18.36 4.88
N ASP A 114 8.46 19.04 5.69
CA ASP A 114 8.07 20.26 6.40
C ASP A 114 9.16 21.35 6.23
N GLU A 115 9.13 22.38 7.05
CA GLU A 115 10.11 23.47 7.07
C GLU A 115 11.57 23.00 7.34
N ASN A 116 11.75 21.80 7.90
CA ASN A 116 13.06 21.23 8.23
C ASN A 116 13.59 20.26 7.15
N GLY A 117 12.75 19.92 6.16
CA GLY A 117 13.10 19.01 5.06
C GLY A 117 12.28 17.73 5.05
N TRP A 118 12.83 16.70 4.39
CA TRP A 118 12.19 15.40 4.23
C TRP A 118 12.26 14.57 5.51
N PHE A 119 11.16 13.88 5.83
CA PHE A 119 11.09 12.92 6.92
C PHE A 119 10.07 11.82 6.63
N ASP A 120 10.23 10.67 7.26
CA ASP A 120 9.26 9.59 7.23
C ASP A 120 8.09 9.93 8.16
N LEU A 121 6.86 9.79 7.65
CA LEU A 121 5.61 10.07 8.37
C LEU A 121 5.51 9.37 9.72
N PHE A 122 6.11 8.19 9.87
CA PHE A 122 6.16 7.46 11.13
C PHE A 122 6.80 8.30 12.26
N TYR A 123 7.75 9.19 11.91
CA TYR A 123 8.46 10.07 12.85
C TYR A 123 7.86 11.47 12.96
N ILE A 124 6.65 11.70 12.43
CA ILE A 124 5.99 13.02 12.53
C ILE A 124 5.91 13.50 13.98
N ALA A 125 6.20 14.77 14.21
CA ALA A 125 6.15 15.39 15.54
C ALA A 125 4.73 15.35 16.12
N GLY A 126 4.61 15.06 17.42
CA GLY A 126 3.31 14.93 18.10
C GLY A 126 2.81 16.18 18.82
N ASP A 127 3.63 17.22 18.92
CA ASP A 127 3.40 18.44 19.73
C ASP A 127 3.15 19.70 18.90
N ARG A 128 2.73 19.52 17.64
CA ARG A 128 2.46 20.60 16.69
C ARG A 128 0.96 20.95 16.67
N ASP A 129 0.63 22.09 16.10
CA ASP A 129 -0.74 22.55 15.89
C ASP A 129 -1.40 21.94 14.64
N ASP A 130 -2.70 22.12 14.49
CA ASP A 130 -3.46 21.57 13.37
C ASP A 130 -3.01 22.16 12.02
N ALA A 131 -2.55 23.41 11.98
CA ALA A 131 -2.06 24.04 10.76
C ALA A 131 -0.80 23.34 10.23
N TYR A 132 0.11 22.93 11.11
CA TYR A 132 1.26 22.13 10.73
C TYR A 132 0.85 20.79 10.11
N TYR A 133 -0.08 20.07 10.76
CA TYR A 133 -0.51 18.76 10.22
C TYR A 133 -1.21 18.90 8.87
N HIS A 134 -2.01 19.93 8.67
CA HIS A 134 -2.61 20.19 7.36
C HIS A 134 -1.56 20.53 6.30
N ALA A 135 -0.52 21.30 6.63
CA ALA A 135 0.58 21.57 5.70
C ALA A 135 1.37 20.31 5.34
N VAL A 136 1.56 19.39 6.31
CA VAL A 136 2.19 18.08 6.07
C VAL A 136 1.33 17.21 5.15
N ILE A 137 0.01 17.20 5.33
CA ILE A 137 -0.92 16.48 4.46
C ILE A 137 -0.90 17.06 3.05
N ASP A 138 -0.89 18.38 2.88
CA ASP A 138 -0.76 19.03 1.57
C ASP A 138 0.52 18.57 0.86
N ALA A 139 1.66 18.61 1.55
CA ALA A 139 2.94 18.16 0.99
C ALA A 139 2.93 16.66 0.65
N TYR A 140 2.29 15.83 1.47
CA TYR A 140 2.12 14.40 1.21
C TYR A 140 1.29 14.16 -0.06
N LEU A 141 0.16 14.84 -0.22
CA LEU A 141 -0.71 14.69 -1.37
C LEU A 141 -0.09 15.23 -2.67
N GLU A 142 0.80 16.23 -2.59
CA GLU A 142 1.61 16.64 -3.74
C GLU A 142 2.51 15.50 -4.24
N GLU A 143 3.09 14.70 -3.34
CA GLU A 143 3.93 13.57 -3.71
C GLU A 143 3.09 12.39 -4.24
N GLU A 144 1.91 12.15 -3.65
CA GLU A 144 0.93 11.19 -4.19
C GLU A 144 0.51 11.55 -5.62
N LEU A 145 0.30 12.84 -5.91
CA LEU A 145 -0.03 13.28 -7.26
C LEU A 145 1.12 13.05 -8.25
N LYS A 146 2.37 13.31 -7.86
CA LYS A 146 3.54 13.01 -8.70
C LYS A 146 3.65 11.52 -9.00
N LEU A 147 3.46 10.68 -7.97
CA LEU A 147 3.44 9.23 -8.10
C LEU A 147 2.31 8.79 -9.05
N ALA A 148 1.09 9.31 -8.87
CA ALA A 148 -0.06 9.07 -9.73
C ALA A 148 0.18 9.49 -11.19
N GLN A 149 0.87 10.61 -11.42
CA GLN A 149 1.24 11.08 -12.76
C GLN A 149 2.24 10.14 -13.44
N TRP A 150 3.20 9.60 -12.71
CA TRP A 150 4.14 8.61 -13.21
C TRP A 150 3.45 7.28 -13.56
N GLY A 151 2.68 6.70 -12.66
CA GLY A 151 1.73 5.63 -12.94
C GLY A 151 2.33 4.29 -13.35
N GLN A 152 3.51 3.91 -12.86
CA GLN A 152 4.15 2.62 -13.17
C GLN A 152 3.93 1.59 -12.04
N PHE A 153 2.67 1.47 -11.59
CA PHE A 153 2.24 0.55 -10.53
C PHE A 153 0.76 0.16 -10.73
N SER A 154 0.25 -0.77 -9.94
CA SER A 154 -1.11 -1.30 -10.07
C SER A 154 -2.14 -0.52 -9.25
N VAL A 155 -1.80 -0.15 -8.02
CA VAL A 155 -2.64 0.64 -7.11
C VAL A 155 -1.80 1.61 -6.29
N LEU A 156 -2.39 2.73 -5.85
CA LEU A 156 -1.83 3.55 -4.77
C LEU A 156 -2.09 2.84 -3.44
N GLY A 157 -1.02 2.64 -2.66
CA GLY A 157 -1.06 2.10 -1.30
C GLY A 157 -1.63 3.12 -0.32
N HIS A 158 -2.29 2.66 0.74
CA HIS A 158 -2.73 3.44 1.91
C HIS A 158 -2.80 4.97 1.72
N LEU A 159 -3.51 5.44 0.68
CA LEU A 159 -3.59 6.84 0.19
C LEU A 159 -3.74 7.91 1.30
N THR A 160 -4.25 7.54 2.46
CA THR A 160 -4.40 8.43 3.61
C THR A 160 -3.54 7.99 4.81
N LEU A 161 -2.32 7.50 4.56
CA LEU A 161 -1.37 7.09 5.60
C LEU A 161 -1.18 8.14 6.72
N PRO A 162 -1.21 9.46 6.46
CA PRO A 162 -1.16 10.47 7.52
C PRO A 162 -2.22 10.29 8.63
N VAL A 163 -3.40 9.70 8.35
CA VAL A 163 -4.40 9.39 9.38
C VAL A 163 -3.81 8.47 10.47
N ARG A 164 -3.13 7.38 10.06
CA ARG A 164 -2.45 6.47 10.99
C ARG A 164 -1.39 7.21 11.81
N CYS A 165 -0.52 7.95 11.14
CA CYS A 165 0.64 8.56 11.76
C CYS A 165 0.25 9.74 12.67
N ILE A 166 -0.70 10.57 12.26
CA ILE A 166 -1.12 11.76 13.00
C ILE A 166 -2.20 11.41 14.05
N ASN A 167 -3.28 10.74 13.64
CA ASN A 167 -4.42 10.56 14.52
C ASN A 167 -4.23 9.42 15.50
N GLU A 168 -3.74 8.26 15.02
CA GLU A 168 -3.64 7.09 15.87
C GLU A 168 -2.36 7.10 16.71
N MET A 169 -1.20 7.44 16.10
CA MET A 169 0.08 7.39 16.80
C MET A 169 0.35 8.65 17.64
N ARG A 170 -0.15 9.83 17.23
CA ARG A 170 0.04 11.11 17.94
C ARG A 170 -1.24 11.60 18.62
N HIS A 171 -2.32 10.79 18.60
CA HIS A 171 -3.59 11.07 19.27
C HIS A 171 -4.21 12.42 18.90
N LYS A 172 -4.17 12.74 17.58
CA LYS A 172 -4.81 13.92 17.01
C LYS A 172 -6.16 13.55 16.40
N ALA A 173 -6.87 14.56 15.88
CA ALA A 173 -8.15 14.38 15.20
C ALA A 173 -8.19 15.22 13.92
N ILE A 174 -7.18 15.09 13.08
CA ILE A 174 -7.04 15.83 11.82
C ILE A 174 -7.90 15.15 10.74
N SER A 175 -8.68 15.95 10.02
CA SER A 175 -9.57 15.52 8.95
C SER A 175 -8.95 15.72 7.57
N PHE A 176 -9.22 14.80 6.64
CA PHE A 176 -8.90 14.96 5.22
C PHE A 176 -9.93 15.79 4.44
N GLN A 177 -11.05 16.22 5.06
CA GLN A 177 -12.08 17.02 4.38
C GLN A 177 -11.56 18.29 3.69
N PRO A 178 -10.63 19.07 4.28
CA PRO A 178 -10.05 20.24 3.60
C PRO A 178 -9.25 19.87 2.33
N HIS A 179 -8.78 18.63 2.20
CA HIS A 179 -7.89 18.14 1.14
C HIS A 179 -8.62 17.35 0.05
N MET A 180 -9.96 17.25 0.11
CA MET A 180 -10.74 16.41 -0.82
C MET A 180 -10.56 16.79 -2.29
N ALA A 181 -10.28 18.05 -2.60
CA ALA A 181 -10.00 18.48 -3.97
C ALA A 181 -8.70 17.88 -4.53
N GLN A 182 -7.64 17.84 -3.72
CA GLN A 182 -6.37 17.21 -4.09
C GLN A 182 -6.51 15.68 -4.25
N ILE A 183 -7.27 15.04 -3.35
CA ILE A 183 -7.59 13.62 -3.45
C ILE A 183 -8.38 13.34 -4.73
N GLU A 184 -9.38 14.14 -5.06
CA GLU A 184 -10.14 14.00 -6.31
C GLU A 184 -9.22 14.13 -7.54
N GLU A 185 -8.28 15.06 -7.54
CA GLU A 185 -7.30 15.22 -8.63
C GLU A 185 -6.42 13.96 -8.79
N ILE A 186 -5.93 13.40 -7.68
CA ILE A 186 -5.16 12.14 -7.69
C ILE A 186 -6.00 11.01 -8.29
N LEU A 187 -7.23 10.84 -7.81
CA LEU A 187 -8.14 9.78 -8.28
C LEU A 187 -8.47 9.93 -9.76
N ARG A 188 -8.75 11.17 -10.23
CA ARG A 188 -8.97 11.45 -11.66
C ARG A 188 -7.73 11.23 -12.51
N THR A 189 -6.54 11.29 -11.93
CA THR A 189 -5.27 11.04 -12.62
C THR A 189 -5.04 9.54 -12.83
N ILE A 190 -5.38 8.70 -11.84
CA ILE A 190 -5.09 7.25 -11.91
C ILE A 190 -6.17 6.45 -12.64
N ILE A 191 -7.46 6.79 -12.46
CA ILE A 191 -8.59 6.01 -13.01
C ILE A 191 -8.46 5.79 -14.53
N PRO A 192 -8.21 6.82 -15.37
CA PRO A 192 -8.08 6.64 -16.82
C PRO A 192 -6.87 5.79 -17.24
N LYS A 193 -5.90 5.61 -16.35
CA LYS A 193 -4.71 4.77 -16.59
C LYS A 193 -4.95 3.31 -16.24
N GLY A 194 -6.13 2.96 -15.71
CA GLY A 194 -6.40 1.62 -15.20
C GLY A 194 -5.66 1.29 -13.90
N ILE A 195 -5.27 2.31 -13.15
CA ILE A 195 -4.63 2.19 -11.84
C ILE A 195 -5.70 2.33 -10.76
N GLY A 196 -5.64 1.48 -9.75
CA GLY A 196 -6.57 1.47 -8.64
C GLY A 196 -6.05 2.12 -7.36
N ILE A 197 -6.76 1.85 -6.28
CA ILE A 197 -6.34 2.18 -4.92
C ILE A 197 -6.39 0.94 -4.04
N GLU A 198 -5.63 0.96 -2.97
CA GLU A 198 -5.76 0.01 -1.88
C GLU A 198 -6.85 0.48 -0.90
N CYS A 199 -7.65 -0.43 -0.38
CA CYS A 199 -8.35 -0.28 0.88
C CYS A 199 -7.52 -0.98 1.97
N ASN A 200 -6.56 -0.26 2.53
CA ASN A 200 -5.72 -0.77 3.61
C ASN A 200 -6.54 -0.93 4.88
N THR A 201 -6.46 -2.09 5.51
CA THR A 201 -7.33 -2.40 6.66
C THR A 201 -6.95 -1.65 7.92
N ASN A 202 -5.73 -1.11 7.96
CA ASN A 202 -5.18 -0.36 9.09
C ASN A 202 -5.40 -1.08 10.42
N ARG A 203 -5.15 -2.40 10.43
CA ARG A 203 -5.29 -3.27 11.63
C ARG A 203 -6.68 -3.21 12.28
N GLY A 204 -7.72 -2.87 11.51
CA GLY A 204 -9.10 -2.75 12.00
C GLY A 204 -9.51 -1.36 12.46
N ASN A 205 -8.57 -0.39 12.51
CA ASN A 205 -8.84 1.02 12.77
C ASN A 205 -9.52 1.71 11.56
N THR A 206 -9.48 3.04 11.47
CA THR A 206 -9.95 3.77 10.29
C THR A 206 -9.25 3.25 9.04
N PRO A 207 -9.97 2.78 8.01
CA PRO A 207 -9.33 2.29 6.78
C PRO A 207 -8.61 3.42 6.04
N LEU A 208 -7.63 3.07 5.26
CA LEU A 208 -6.84 4.01 4.47
C LEU A 208 -7.04 3.70 2.97
N PRO A 209 -7.93 4.46 2.27
CA PRO A 209 -8.70 5.60 2.76
C PRO A 209 -10.04 5.21 3.43
N ASP A 210 -10.70 6.21 4.03
CA ASP A 210 -12.00 6.08 4.68
C ASP A 210 -13.17 5.95 3.70
N ALA A 211 -14.38 5.76 4.25
CA ALA A 211 -15.61 5.56 3.48
C ALA A 211 -15.95 6.73 2.53
N ASP A 212 -15.65 7.96 2.90
CA ASP A 212 -16.00 9.13 2.08
C ASP A 212 -15.11 9.17 0.82
N ILE A 213 -13.83 8.89 0.95
CA ILE A 213 -12.90 8.79 -0.18
C ILE A 213 -13.19 7.55 -1.03
N LEU A 214 -13.54 6.41 -0.42
CA LEU A 214 -13.96 5.22 -1.16
C LEU A 214 -15.21 5.48 -2.02
N LYS A 215 -16.22 6.17 -1.48
CA LYS A 215 -17.41 6.58 -2.22
C LYS A 215 -17.08 7.58 -3.34
N LEU A 216 -16.20 8.54 -3.07
CA LEU A 216 -15.71 9.46 -4.09
C LEU A 216 -15.05 8.69 -5.24
N TYR A 217 -14.09 7.80 -4.94
CA TYR A 217 -13.42 6.96 -5.93
C TYR A 217 -14.42 6.19 -6.79
N ARG A 218 -15.41 5.51 -6.14
CA ARG A 218 -16.46 4.78 -6.85
C ARG A 218 -17.31 5.71 -7.72
N SER A 219 -17.66 6.91 -7.25
CA SER A 219 -18.47 7.88 -8.00
C SER A 219 -17.75 8.43 -9.24
N LEU A 220 -16.42 8.50 -9.20
CA LEU A 220 -15.57 8.90 -10.32
C LEU A 220 -15.35 7.79 -11.37
N GLY A 221 -15.93 6.60 -11.14
CA GLY A 221 -15.78 5.44 -12.01
C GLY A 221 -14.62 4.51 -11.66
N GLY A 222 -14.03 4.66 -10.49
CA GLY A 222 -13.00 3.75 -9.98
C GLY A 222 -13.60 2.36 -9.66
N GLU A 223 -12.93 1.31 -10.13
CA GLU A 223 -13.38 -0.07 -9.96
C GLU A 223 -12.27 -0.99 -9.43
N ILE A 224 -11.00 -0.66 -9.70
CA ILE A 224 -9.85 -1.46 -9.25
C ILE A 224 -9.54 -1.09 -7.80
N ILE A 225 -9.84 -2.00 -6.87
CA ILE A 225 -9.59 -1.80 -5.45
C ILE A 225 -9.12 -3.10 -4.80
N THR A 226 -7.94 -3.08 -4.19
CA THR A 226 -7.40 -4.21 -3.44
C THR A 226 -7.69 -4.08 -1.95
N LEU A 227 -7.53 -5.18 -1.23
CA LEU A 227 -7.59 -5.24 0.23
C LEU A 227 -6.23 -5.65 0.76
N GLY A 228 -5.64 -4.88 1.65
CA GLY A 228 -4.33 -5.17 2.22
C GLY A 228 -4.29 -4.93 3.73
N SER A 229 -3.65 -5.84 4.45
CA SER A 229 -3.49 -5.70 5.90
C SER A 229 -2.25 -4.90 6.31
N ASP A 230 -1.28 -4.78 5.41
CA ASP A 230 0.03 -4.19 5.68
C ASP A 230 0.74 -4.92 6.84
N ALA A 231 0.67 -6.26 6.75
CA ALA A 231 1.13 -7.14 7.82
C ALA A 231 2.65 -7.35 7.76
N HIS A 232 3.35 -6.94 8.82
CA HIS A 232 4.77 -7.19 9.05
C HIS A 232 5.00 -8.33 10.08
N VAL A 233 3.91 -8.80 10.68
CA VAL A 233 3.89 -9.89 11.66
C VAL A 233 2.67 -10.79 11.44
N THR A 234 2.78 -12.04 11.81
CA THR A 234 1.70 -13.03 11.64
C THR A 234 0.36 -12.58 12.23
N ASN A 235 0.38 -11.87 13.37
CA ASN A 235 -0.85 -11.43 14.04
C ASN A 235 -1.69 -10.42 13.24
N HIS A 236 -1.10 -9.74 12.27
CA HIS A 236 -1.79 -8.76 11.45
C HIS A 236 -2.30 -9.34 10.11
N LEU A 237 -1.89 -10.56 9.74
CA LEU A 237 -2.33 -11.20 8.49
C LEU A 237 -3.85 -11.29 8.38
N GLY A 238 -4.39 -10.77 7.28
CA GLY A 238 -5.82 -10.79 7.00
C GLY A 238 -6.66 -9.96 7.96
N CYS A 239 -6.03 -9.13 8.81
CA CYS A 239 -6.72 -8.38 9.84
C CYS A 239 -7.81 -7.49 9.22
N ALA A 240 -9.04 -7.64 9.71
CA ALA A 240 -10.22 -6.88 9.31
C ALA A 240 -10.63 -6.98 7.81
N ILE A 241 -10.03 -7.84 6.98
CA ILE A 241 -10.43 -7.99 5.57
C ILE A 241 -11.92 -8.26 5.40
N PRO A 242 -12.59 -9.18 6.15
CA PRO A 242 -14.03 -9.36 6.02
C PRO A 242 -14.83 -8.09 6.27
N ALA A 243 -14.46 -7.32 7.31
CA ALA A 243 -15.14 -6.05 7.62
C ALA A 243 -14.91 -4.98 6.52
N ARG A 244 -13.75 -5.00 5.87
CA ARG A 244 -13.50 -4.09 4.74
C ARG A 244 -14.25 -4.49 3.48
N GLN A 245 -14.49 -5.77 3.25
CA GLN A 245 -15.38 -6.21 2.17
C GLN A 245 -16.82 -5.71 2.40
N GLU A 246 -17.32 -5.73 3.62
CA GLU A 246 -18.61 -5.13 3.96
C GLU A 246 -18.62 -3.62 3.72
N LEU A 247 -17.59 -2.92 4.19
CA LEU A 247 -17.43 -1.49 3.94
C LEU A 247 -17.44 -1.15 2.43
N LEU A 248 -16.73 -1.94 1.60
CA LEU A 248 -16.73 -1.74 0.16
C LEU A 248 -18.13 -1.92 -0.44
N ARG A 249 -18.93 -2.90 0.02
CA ARG A 249 -20.35 -3.04 -0.39
C ARG A 249 -21.15 -1.78 -0.03
N ASP A 250 -20.98 -1.27 1.19
CA ASP A 250 -21.66 -0.06 1.66
C ASP A 250 -21.24 1.20 0.88
N CYS A 251 -20.02 1.21 0.34
CA CYS A 251 -19.52 2.24 -0.57
C CYS A 251 -19.94 2.03 -2.04
N GLY A 252 -20.71 0.98 -2.36
CA GLY A 252 -21.28 0.73 -3.69
C GLY A 252 -20.39 -0.10 -4.62
N PHE A 253 -19.35 -0.76 -4.10
CA PHE A 253 -18.57 -1.74 -4.86
C PHE A 253 -19.31 -3.08 -4.90
N ARG A 254 -19.17 -3.79 -6.02
CA ARG A 254 -19.67 -5.17 -6.20
C ARG A 254 -18.54 -6.19 -6.15
N TYR A 255 -17.33 -5.73 -6.38
CA TYR A 255 -16.12 -6.52 -6.50
C TYR A 255 -14.97 -5.84 -5.80
N PHE A 256 -14.00 -6.63 -5.36
CA PHE A 256 -12.64 -6.19 -5.10
C PHE A 256 -11.70 -6.85 -6.12
N THR A 257 -10.45 -6.42 -6.18
CA THR A 257 -9.54 -6.82 -7.24
C THR A 257 -8.40 -7.68 -6.69
N THR A 258 -8.11 -8.77 -7.39
CA THR A 258 -6.88 -9.55 -7.30
C THR A 258 -6.10 -9.40 -8.60
N PHE A 259 -4.83 -9.83 -8.62
CA PHE A 259 -3.98 -9.68 -9.80
C PHE A 259 -3.23 -10.98 -10.12
N ASP A 260 -3.02 -11.23 -11.41
CA ASP A 260 -2.12 -12.24 -11.95
C ASP A 260 -1.31 -11.60 -13.08
N ARG A 261 0.02 -11.56 -12.97
CA ARG A 261 0.93 -10.98 -13.95
C ARG A 261 0.51 -9.58 -14.40
N MET A 262 0.30 -8.71 -13.43
CA MET A 262 -0.13 -7.31 -13.61
C MET A 262 -1.52 -7.14 -14.23
N LYS A 263 -2.33 -8.20 -14.29
CA LYS A 263 -3.69 -8.14 -14.86
C LYS A 263 -4.72 -8.23 -13.73
N PRO A 264 -5.65 -7.27 -13.64
CA PRO A 264 -6.69 -7.30 -12.64
C PRO A 264 -7.74 -8.39 -12.91
N SER A 265 -8.18 -9.04 -11.84
CA SER A 265 -9.31 -9.97 -11.80
C SER A 265 -10.28 -9.54 -10.71
N PHE A 266 -11.58 -9.63 -10.97
CA PHE A 266 -12.60 -9.12 -10.06
C PHE A 266 -13.25 -10.25 -9.27
N GLN A 267 -13.14 -10.17 -7.95
CA GLN A 267 -13.73 -11.10 -6.99
C GLN A 267 -15.01 -10.50 -6.42
N VAL A 268 -16.08 -11.29 -6.38
CA VAL A 268 -17.38 -10.84 -5.83
C VAL A 268 -17.24 -10.60 -4.33
N LEU A 269 -17.65 -9.41 -3.89
CA LEU A 269 -17.72 -9.04 -2.47
C LEU A 269 -18.78 -9.84 -1.72
#